data_5bfd0a7b91f491d2a0140db3ccd6a163
#
_entry.id   5bfd0a7b91f491d2a0140db3ccd6a163
#
_cell.length_a   1.000
_cell.length_b   1.000
_cell.length_c   1.000
_cell.angle_alpha   90.00
_cell.angle_beta   90.00
_cell.angle_gamma   90.00
#
_symmetry.space_group_name_H-M   'P 1'
#
loop_
_entity.id
_entity.type
_entity.pdbx_description
1 polymer ?
#
loop_
_entity_poly.entity_id
_entity_poly.type
_entity_poly.pdbx_seq_one_letter_code
_entity_poly.pdbx_strand_id
1 'polypeptide(L)'
;MKNKMFIGEFIGSAFLVMIIVGSGIMAQNLTRDFAVMLLANTLATGAGLFVLINSIADISGAHFNPAVTMVMYFTKKIKKDLILTYISAQILGCLLGVMLANFMFELPLIELSKKVRPGFNIFIAELIATFGLIFIIFGTLKKGSTSVAASVATYITAGYWFTSSTSFANPAVALARTFTDTFTGISYLNTPSYIVAEIIGALLALFIIKKIISTK
;
A
#
# COMPACT_ATOMS: atom_id res chain seq x y z
N MET A 1 -22.91 -9.82 0.95
CA MET A 1 -21.90 -9.18 1.81
C MET A 1 -20.48 -9.40 1.29
N LYS A 2 -19.99 -10.66 1.15
CA LYS A 2 -18.63 -10.96 0.65
C LYS A 2 -18.32 -10.32 -0.71
N ASN A 3 -19.24 -10.40 -1.68
CA ASN A 3 -19.04 -9.81 -3.02
C ASN A 3 -18.86 -8.29 -2.98
N LYS A 4 -19.60 -7.59 -2.12
CA LYS A 4 -19.48 -6.13 -1.97
C LYS A 4 -18.10 -5.74 -1.44
N MET A 5 -17.62 -6.48 -0.44
CA MET A 5 -16.27 -6.28 0.14
C MET A 5 -15.18 -6.62 -0.87
N PHE A 6 -15.32 -7.74 -1.60
CA PHE A 6 -14.39 -8.12 -2.66
C PHE A 6 -14.29 -7.00 -3.72
N ILE A 7 -15.43 -6.52 -4.23
CA ILE A 7 -15.45 -5.48 -5.26
C ILE A 7 -14.80 -4.18 -4.76
N GLY A 8 -15.11 -3.75 -3.53
CA GLY A 8 -14.51 -2.55 -2.93
C GLY A 8 -12.99 -2.65 -2.81
N GLU A 9 -12.49 -3.77 -2.25
CA GLU A 9 -11.04 -3.99 -2.11
C GLU A 9 -10.35 -4.15 -3.47
N PHE A 10 -10.97 -4.86 -4.41
CA PHE A 10 -10.43 -5.07 -5.75
C PHE A 10 -10.29 -3.75 -6.53
N ILE A 11 -11.37 -2.96 -6.60
CA ILE A 11 -11.37 -1.67 -7.30
C ILE A 11 -10.40 -0.70 -6.61
N GLY A 12 -10.47 -0.58 -5.27
CA GLY A 12 -9.60 0.32 -4.54
C GLY A 12 -8.12 -0.02 -4.68
N SER A 13 -7.77 -1.31 -4.63
CA SER A 13 -6.39 -1.76 -4.83
C SER A 13 -5.92 -1.57 -6.28
N ALA A 14 -6.81 -1.77 -7.27
CA ALA A 14 -6.49 -1.52 -8.67
C ALA A 14 -6.18 -0.03 -8.91
N PHE A 15 -7.06 0.86 -8.47
CA PHE A 15 -6.82 2.29 -8.59
C PHE A 15 -5.59 2.75 -7.81
N LEU A 16 -5.35 2.23 -6.60
CA LEU A 16 -4.17 2.57 -5.81
C LEU A 16 -2.88 2.27 -6.60
N VAL A 17 -2.75 1.07 -7.18
CA VAL A 17 -1.55 0.72 -7.95
C VAL A 17 -1.49 1.49 -9.28
N MET A 18 -2.62 1.71 -9.97
CA MET A 18 -2.65 2.59 -11.14
C MET A 18 -2.12 3.99 -10.84
N ILE A 19 -2.52 4.56 -9.70
CA ILE A 19 -2.05 5.90 -9.28
C ILE A 19 -0.55 5.87 -9.00
N ILE A 20 -0.07 4.88 -8.24
CA ILE A 20 1.36 4.75 -7.90
C ILE A 20 2.20 4.57 -9.16
N VAL A 21 1.84 3.61 -10.01
CA VAL A 21 2.64 3.24 -11.18
C VAL A 21 2.48 4.30 -12.27
N GLY A 22 1.26 4.70 -12.59
CA GLY A 22 0.98 5.68 -13.64
C GLY A 22 1.60 7.05 -13.35
N SER A 23 1.50 7.56 -12.12
CA SER A 23 2.14 8.84 -11.78
C SER A 23 3.67 8.74 -11.80
N GLY A 24 4.23 7.58 -11.46
CA GLY A 24 5.66 7.34 -11.58
C GLY A 24 6.14 7.31 -13.03
N ILE A 25 5.40 6.67 -13.94
CA ILE A 25 5.70 6.65 -15.38
C ILE A 25 5.57 8.08 -15.97
N MET A 26 4.48 8.78 -15.64
CA MET A 26 4.28 10.16 -16.10
C MET A 26 5.43 11.06 -15.65
N ALA A 27 5.84 10.99 -14.39
CA ALA A 27 6.96 11.76 -13.88
C ALA A 27 8.27 11.41 -14.60
N GLN A 28 8.53 10.13 -14.84
CA GLN A 28 9.70 9.63 -15.58
C GLN A 28 9.73 10.13 -17.03
N ASN A 29 8.57 10.31 -17.65
CA ASN A 29 8.46 10.84 -19.01
C ASN A 29 8.70 12.36 -19.07
N LEU A 30 8.34 13.08 -18.00
CA LEU A 30 8.39 14.55 -17.96
C LEU A 30 9.72 15.14 -17.46
N THR A 31 10.47 14.38 -16.63
CA THR A 31 11.71 14.88 -16.03
C THR A 31 12.76 13.77 -15.88
N ARG A 32 14.02 14.17 -15.70
CA ARG A 32 15.12 13.27 -15.31
C ARG A 32 15.57 13.50 -13.87
N ASP A 33 15.00 14.48 -13.19
CA ASP A 33 15.29 14.76 -11.78
C ASP A 33 14.52 13.79 -10.88
N PHE A 34 15.26 12.96 -10.14
CA PHE A 34 14.69 11.94 -9.26
C PHE A 34 13.88 12.52 -8.10
N ALA A 35 14.26 13.70 -7.59
CA ALA A 35 13.52 14.36 -6.51
C ALA A 35 12.15 14.85 -7.02
N VAL A 36 12.10 15.41 -8.22
CA VAL A 36 10.85 15.83 -8.88
C VAL A 36 9.97 14.63 -9.20
N MET A 37 10.55 13.52 -9.72
CA MET A 37 9.80 12.27 -9.94
C MET A 37 9.18 11.76 -8.64
N LEU A 38 9.97 11.72 -7.55
CA LEU A 38 9.50 11.28 -6.25
C LEU A 38 8.41 12.19 -5.71
N LEU A 39 8.57 13.51 -5.83
CA LEU A 39 7.59 14.49 -5.38
C LEU A 39 6.24 14.33 -6.11
N ALA A 40 6.25 14.22 -7.44
CA ALA A 40 5.05 14.02 -8.24
C ALA A 40 4.34 12.72 -7.88
N ASN A 41 5.10 11.61 -7.77
CA ASN A 41 4.57 10.31 -7.39
C ASN A 41 3.99 10.31 -5.96
N THR A 42 4.67 10.97 -5.01
CA THR A 42 4.24 11.13 -3.62
C THR A 42 2.91 11.87 -3.52
N LEU A 43 2.79 13.02 -4.19
CA LEU A 43 1.58 13.83 -4.15
C LEU A 43 0.39 13.11 -4.79
N ALA A 44 0.60 12.47 -5.95
CA ALA A 44 -0.45 11.69 -6.60
C ALA A 44 -0.92 10.51 -5.73
N THR A 45 0.03 9.78 -5.10
CA THR A 45 -0.31 8.65 -4.22
C THR A 45 -1.06 9.11 -2.98
N GLY A 46 -0.62 10.19 -2.33
CA GLY A 46 -1.31 10.74 -1.15
C GLY A 46 -2.72 11.19 -1.48
N ALA A 47 -2.91 11.99 -2.54
CA ALA A 47 -4.21 12.44 -3.00
C ALA A 47 -5.13 11.25 -3.36
N GLY A 48 -4.59 10.26 -4.08
CA GLY A 48 -5.31 9.05 -4.44
C GLY A 48 -5.76 8.23 -3.23
N LEU A 49 -4.88 7.99 -2.26
CA LEU A 49 -5.23 7.29 -1.02
C LEU A 49 -6.35 8.02 -0.26
N PHE A 50 -6.27 9.34 -0.14
CA PHE A 50 -7.31 10.12 0.52
C PHE A 50 -8.69 9.90 -0.12
N VAL A 51 -8.76 10.03 -1.45
CA VAL A 51 -10.02 9.86 -2.19
C VAL A 51 -10.52 8.43 -2.13
N LEU A 52 -9.64 7.43 -2.36
CA LEU A 52 -10.03 6.02 -2.38
C LEU A 52 -10.54 5.54 -1.02
N ILE A 53 -9.87 5.91 0.07
CA ILE A 53 -10.31 5.53 1.42
C ILE A 53 -11.66 6.17 1.72
N ASN A 54 -11.83 7.47 1.47
CA ASN A 54 -13.12 8.14 1.70
C ASN A 54 -14.27 7.54 0.88
N SER A 55 -14.01 7.15 -0.37
CA SER A 55 -15.05 6.63 -1.26
C SER A 55 -15.44 5.19 -0.95
N ILE A 56 -14.52 4.37 -0.41
CA ILE A 56 -14.69 2.92 -0.32
C ILE A 56 -14.78 2.42 1.14
N ALA A 57 -14.47 3.27 2.13
CA ALA A 57 -14.46 2.87 3.54
C ALA A 57 -15.80 2.28 4.01
N ASP A 58 -16.92 2.85 3.61
CA ASP A 58 -18.25 2.37 3.97
C ASP A 58 -18.67 1.09 3.20
N ILE A 59 -17.90 0.74 2.17
CA ILE A 59 -18.15 -0.46 1.35
C ILE A 59 -17.43 -1.67 1.91
N SER A 60 -16.10 -1.57 2.14
CA SER A 60 -15.23 -2.66 2.56
C SER A 60 -14.38 -2.37 3.79
N GLY A 61 -14.33 -1.13 4.24
CA GLY A 61 -13.36 -0.64 5.21
C GLY A 61 -12.09 -0.10 4.57
N ALA A 62 -11.96 -0.19 3.24
CA ALA A 62 -10.86 0.36 2.44
C ALA A 62 -9.47 -0.04 2.98
N HIS A 63 -9.25 -1.33 3.20
CA HIS A 63 -7.96 -1.81 3.66
C HIS A 63 -6.89 -1.70 2.58
N PHE A 64 -7.18 -2.17 1.36
CA PHE A 64 -6.29 -2.19 0.18
C PHE A 64 -4.91 -2.79 0.44
N ASN A 65 -4.75 -3.53 1.56
CA ASN A 65 -3.46 -3.93 2.09
C ASN A 65 -3.60 -5.21 2.92
N PRO A 66 -2.89 -6.30 2.57
CA PRO A 66 -2.90 -7.55 3.34
C PRO A 66 -2.43 -7.38 4.79
N ALA A 67 -1.42 -6.54 5.06
CA ALA A 67 -0.92 -6.29 6.40
C ALA A 67 -1.97 -5.59 7.28
N VAL A 68 -2.70 -4.60 6.73
CA VAL A 68 -3.84 -3.96 7.39
C VAL A 68 -4.94 -4.98 7.66
N THR A 69 -5.31 -5.79 6.67
CA THR A 69 -6.35 -6.83 6.78
C THR A 69 -6.02 -7.83 7.89
N MET A 70 -4.76 -8.27 7.97
CA MET A 70 -4.29 -9.16 9.01
C MET A 70 -4.47 -8.55 10.42
N VAL A 71 -4.09 -7.29 10.62
CA VAL A 71 -4.23 -6.62 11.93
C VAL A 71 -5.70 -6.38 12.28
N MET A 72 -6.54 -6.01 11.30
CA MET A 72 -7.99 -5.88 11.51
C MET A 72 -8.64 -7.21 11.95
N TYR A 73 -8.17 -8.33 11.43
CA TYR A 73 -8.60 -9.66 11.90
C TYR A 73 -8.15 -9.93 13.34
N PHE A 74 -6.88 -9.75 13.68
CA PHE A 74 -6.37 -10.00 15.03
C PHE A 74 -6.95 -9.06 16.09
N THR A 75 -7.49 -7.94 15.68
CA THR A 75 -8.23 -7.00 16.55
C THR A 75 -9.76 -7.20 16.50
N LYS A 76 -10.22 -8.30 15.88
CA LYS A 76 -11.63 -8.70 15.77
C LYS A 76 -12.52 -7.67 15.03
N LYS A 77 -11.94 -6.87 14.15
CA LYS A 77 -12.67 -5.89 13.35
C LYS A 77 -13.23 -6.49 12.05
N ILE A 78 -12.66 -7.60 11.60
CA ILE A 78 -13.20 -8.42 10.50
C ILE A 78 -13.29 -9.88 10.91
N LYS A 79 -14.23 -10.62 10.27
CA LYS A 79 -14.42 -12.05 10.50
C LYS A 79 -13.38 -12.88 9.74
N LYS A 80 -13.03 -14.06 10.28
CA LYS A 80 -12.05 -14.98 9.69
C LYS A 80 -12.37 -15.38 8.24
N ASP A 81 -13.64 -15.59 7.94
CA ASP A 81 -14.12 -16.01 6.63
C ASP A 81 -14.03 -14.93 5.54
N LEU A 82 -13.67 -13.70 5.92
CA LEU A 82 -13.44 -12.58 5.00
C LEU A 82 -11.95 -12.37 4.64
N ILE A 83 -11.01 -12.95 5.40
CA ILE A 83 -9.57 -12.72 5.19
C ILE A 83 -9.17 -13.06 3.75
N LEU A 84 -9.52 -14.27 3.29
CA LEU A 84 -9.19 -14.70 1.94
C LEU A 84 -9.86 -13.81 0.88
N THR A 85 -11.11 -13.39 1.12
CA THR A 85 -11.84 -12.47 0.24
C THR A 85 -11.11 -11.14 0.07
N TYR A 86 -10.62 -10.56 1.18
CA TYR A 86 -9.87 -9.30 1.16
C TYR A 86 -8.52 -9.46 0.45
N ILE A 87 -7.70 -10.43 0.90
CA ILE A 87 -6.34 -10.60 0.38
C ILE A 87 -6.36 -10.95 -1.10
N SER A 88 -7.26 -11.83 -1.55
CA SER A 88 -7.39 -12.17 -2.97
C SER A 88 -7.83 -10.96 -3.81
N ALA A 89 -8.81 -10.18 -3.32
CA ALA A 89 -9.26 -8.97 -3.99
C ALA A 89 -8.12 -7.93 -4.12
N GLN A 90 -7.35 -7.74 -3.04
CA GLN A 90 -6.21 -6.82 -3.01
C GLN A 90 -5.12 -7.23 -3.99
N ILE A 91 -4.71 -8.50 -4.00
CA ILE A 91 -3.68 -9.00 -4.92
C ILE A 91 -4.14 -8.89 -6.37
N LEU A 92 -5.33 -9.39 -6.69
CA LEU A 92 -5.87 -9.33 -8.06
C LEU A 92 -6.10 -7.90 -8.53
N GLY A 93 -6.59 -7.03 -7.64
CA GLY A 93 -6.74 -5.60 -7.93
C GLY A 93 -5.41 -4.93 -8.21
N CYS A 94 -4.39 -5.15 -7.37
CA CYS A 94 -3.06 -4.60 -7.58
C CYS A 94 -2.42 -5.08 -8.89
N LEU A 95 -2.57 -6.36 -9.24
CA LEU A 95 -2.09 -6.90 -10.52
C LEU A 95 -2.81 -6.26 -11.72
N LEU A 96 -4.13 -6.13 -11.66
CA LEU A 96 -4.87 -5.40 -12.69
C LEU A 96 -4.42 -3.94 -12.78
N GLY A 97 -4.21 -3.30 -11.64
CA GLY A 97 -3.78 -1.90 -11.57
C GLY A 97 -2.44 -1.65 -12.25
N VAL A 98 -1.45 -2.53 -12.06
CA VAL A 98 -0.15 -2.39 -12.74
C VAL A 98 -0.29 -2.63 -14.25
N MET A 99 -1.06 -3.64 -14.65
CA MET A 99 -1.30 -3.93 -16.08
C MET A 99 -1.97 -2.75 -16.79
N LEU A 100 -2.99 -2.16 -16.18
CA LEU A 100 -3.69 -1.00 -16.74
C LEU A 100 -2.79 0.25 -16.76
N ALA A 101 -1.98 0.46 -15.71
CA ALA A 101 -1.01 1.56 -15.72
C ALA A 101 -0.01 1.40 -16.88
N ASN A 102 0.60 0.22 -17.00
CA ASN A 102 1.52 -0.06 -18.12
C ASN A 102 0.83 0.15 -19.50
N PHE A 103 -0.38 -0.37 -19.65
CA PHE A 103 -1.15 -0.24 -20.91
C PHE A 103 -1.43 1.22 -21.29
N MET A 104 -1.85 2.05 -20.34
CA MET A 104 -2.13 3.48 -20.58
C MET A 104 -0.90 4.26 -21.06
N PHE A 105 0.29 3.78 -20.78
CA PHE A 105 1.55 4.39 -21.20
C PHE A 105 2.28 3.62 -22.30
N GLU A 106 1.56 2.74 -23.02
CA GLU A 106 2.08 1.97 -24.15
C GLU A 106 3.29 1.08 -23.79
N LEU A 107 3.35 0.62 -22.52
CA LEU A 107 4.34 -0.33 -22.05
C LEU A 107 3.78 -1.77 -22.12
N PRO A 108 4.65 -2.81 -22.09
CA PRO A 108 4.19 -4.18 -21.98
C PRO A 108 3.30 -4.36 -20.75
N LEU A 109 2.16 -5.07 -20.89
CA LEU A 109 1.21 -5.29 -19.79
C LEU A 109 1.88 -5.82 -18.53
N ILE A 110 2.86 -6.71 -18.71
CA ILE A 110 3.66 -7.32 -17.65
C ILE A 110 5.13 -7.27 -18.10
N GLU A 111 5.96 -6.62 -17.31
CA GLU A 111 7.41 -6.60 -17.50
C GLU A 111 8.09 -6.73 -16.15
N LEU A 112 8.94 -7.78 -15.98
CA LEU A 112 9.63 -7.98 -14.71
C LEU A 112 10.62 -6.85 -14.45
N SER A 113 10.46 -6.20 -13.32
CA SER A 113 11.31 -5.09 -12.92
C SER A 113 12.76 -5.54 -12.64
N LYS A 114 13.69 -4.85 -13.25
CA LYS A 114 15.14 -4.97 -13.01
C LYS A 114 15.62 -4.07 -11.88
N LYS A 115 14.73 -3.21 -11.32
CA LYS A 115 15.10 -2.23 -10.30
C LYS A 115 15.39 -2.90 -8.97
N VAL A 116 16.67 -3.06 -8.67
CA VAL A 116 17.12 -3.65 -7.40
C VAL A 116 17.00 -2.64 -6.26
N ARG A 117 16.50 -3.13 -5.12
CA ARG A 117 16.32 -2.37 -3.87
C ARG A 117 16.80 -3.22 -2.68
N PRO A 118 18.11 -3.60 -2.67
CA PRO A 118 18.67 -4.48 -1.64
C PRO A 118 19.06 -3.70 -0.39
N GLY A 119 19.23 -4.44 0.71
CA GLY A 119 19.88 -3.93 1.92
C GLY A 119 19.04 -4.06 3.16
N PHE A 120 19.73 -4.28 4.28
CA PHE A 120 19.09 -4.39 5.59
C PHE A 120 18.45 -3.06 6.04
N ASN A 121 19.03 -1.93 5.63
CA ASN A 121 18.45 -0.60 5.83
C ASN A 121 17.08 -0.46 5.16
N ILE A 122 16.91 -1.04 3.96
CA ILE A 122 15.64 -1.05 3.24
C ILE A 122 14.61 -1.94 3.96
N PHE A 123 15.05 -3.11 4.46
CA PHE A 123 14.20 -3.98 5.28
C PHE A 123 13.68 -3.23 6.52
N ILE A 124 14.56 -2.55 7.26
CA ILE A 124 14.17 -1.75 8.42
C ILE A 124 13.26 -0.59 8.03
N ALA A 125 13.48 0.05 6.89
CA ALA A 125 12.64 1.14 6.38
C ALA A 125 11.19 0.65 6.14
N GLU A 126 10.99 -0.51 5.49
CA GLU A 126 9.65 -1.08 5.28
C GLU A 126 8.98 -1.54 6.58
N LEU A 127 9.77 -2.11 7.51
CA LEU A 127 9.28 -2.45 8.84
C LEU A 127 8.74 -1.21 9.56
N ILE A 128 9.51 -0.12 9.59
CA ILE A 128 9.12 1.16 10.22
C ILE A 128 7.91 1.76 9.51
N ALA A 129 7.92 1.77 8.16
CA ALA A 129 6.84 2.29 7.35
C ALA A 129 5.50 1.60 7.67
N THR A 130 5.51 0.26 7.72
CA THR A 130 4.29 -0.52 7.97
C THR A 130 3.87 -0.46 9.43
N PHE A 131 4.82 -0.49 10.36
CA PHE A 131 4.55 -0.25 11.78
C PHE A 131 3.80 1.07 11.97
N GLY A 132 4.34 2.17 11.44
CA GLY A 132 3.75 3.48 11.57
C GLY A 132 2.38 3.59 10.89
N LEU A 133 2.22 2.99 9.69
CA LEU A 133 0.94 2.94 9.00
C LEU A 133 -0.16 2.32 9.89
N ILE A 134 0.10 1.14 10.44
CA ILE A 134 -0.85 0.44 11.34
C ILE A 134 -1.12 1.28 12.59
N PHE A 135 -0.08 1.85 13.19
CA PHE A 135 -0.23 2.68 14.40
C PHE A 135 -1.10 3.91 14.13
N ILE A 136 -0.91 4.60 13.01
CA ILE A 136 -1.70 5.76 12.58
C ILE A 136 -3.16 5.39 12.31
N ILE A 137 -3.41 4.28 11.60
CA ILE A 137 -4.78 3.79 11.38
C ILE A 137 -5.50 3.61 12.72
N PHE A 138 -4.91 2.90 13.66
CA PHE A 138 -5.54 2.64 14.95
C PHE A 138 -5.67 3.89 15.84
N GLY A 139 -4.76 4.84 15.72
CA GLY A 139 -4.83 6.14 16.39
C GLY A 139 -5.99 7.02 15.92
N THR A 140 -6.43 6.81 14.68
CA THR A 140 -7.48 7.65 14.04
C THR A 140 -8.80 6.92 13.81
N LEU A 141 -8.82 5.60 13.92
CA LEU A 141 -9.97 4.75 13.59
C LEU A 141 -11.27 5.17 14.29
N LYS A 142 -11.19 5.63 15.55
CA LYS A 142 -12.35 6.09 16.32
C LYS A 142 -12.87 7.47 15.88
N LYS A 143 -12.11 8.20 15.07
CA LYS A 143 -12.46 9.55 14.60
C LYS A 143 -13.23 9.54 13.27
N GLY A 144 -13.50 8.35 12.71
CA GLY A 144 -14.24 8.17 11.46
C GLY A 144 -13.35 8.02 10.21
N SER A 145 -13.98 7.59 9.12
CA SER A 145 -13.30 7.22 7.85
C SER A 145 -12.50 8.38 7.25
N THR A 146 -13.03 9.60 7.27
CA THR A 146 -12.33 10.79 6.75
C THR A 146 -11.04 11.09 7.52
N SER A 147 -11.06 10.92 8.84
CA SER A 147 -9.84 11.10 9.67
C SER A 147 -8.80 10.03 9.37
N VAL A 148 -9.23 8.78 9.16
CA VAL A 148 -8.33 7.69 8.74
C VAL A 148 -7.76 8.00 7.35
N ALA A 149 -8.59 8.40 6.40
CA ALA A 149 -8.17 8.74 5.04
C ALA A 149 -7.11 9.86 5.04
N ALA A 150 -7.37 10.95 5.75
CA ALA A 150 -6.43 12.06 5.86
C ALA A 150 -5.11 11.63 6.50
N SER A 151 -5.18 10.87 7.61
CA SER A 151 -3.98 10.43 8.34
C SER A 151 -3.15 9.41 7.56
N VAL A 152 -3.78 8.45 6.90
CA VAL A 152 -3.09 7.45 6.07
C VAL A 152 -2.46 8.13 4.87
N ALA A 153 -3.20 8.97 4.15
CA ALA A 153 -2.71 9.70 2.99
C ALA A 153 -1.48 10.55 3.33
N THR A 154 -1.56 11.37 4.38
CA THR A 154 -0.45 12.22 4.80
C THR A 154 0.73 11.43 5.36
N TYR A 155 0.49 10.33 6.08
CA TYR A 155 1.56 9.45 6.56
C TYR A 155 2.32 8.79 5.41
N ILE A 156 1.62 8.25 4.40
CA ILE A 156 2.26 7.65 3.23
C ILE A 156 3.00 8.71 2.42
N THR A 157 2.42 9.91 2.27
CA THR A 157 3.10 11.06 1.65
C THR A 157 4.42 11.37 2.35
N ALA A 158 4.44 11.43 3.68
CA ALA A 158 5.67 11.60 4.45
C ALA A 158 6.61 10.39 4.30
N GLY A 159 6.05 9.17 4.31
CA GLY A 159 6.77 7.91 4.21
C GLY A 159 7.67 7.79 2.97
N TYR A 160 7.21 8.30 1.84
CA TYR A 160 8.02 8.35 0.61
C TYR A 160 9.35 9.10 0.81
N TRP A 161 9.41 10.03 1.75
CA TRP A 161 10.55 10.91 1.98
C TRP A 161 11.41 10.53 3.19
N PHE A 162 10.81 10.06 4.27
CA PHE A 162 11.60 9.74 5.47
C PHE A 162 12.10 8.30 5.51
N THR A 163 11.62 7.42 4.60
CA THR A 163 12.09 6.03 4.51
C THR A 163 12.96 5.83 3.28
N SER A 164 14.06 5.10 3.42
CA SER A 164 14.97 4.79 2.31
C SER A 164 14.34 3.85 1.26
N SER A 165 13.25 3.15 1.62
CA SER A 165 12.49 2.26 0.74
C SER A 165 11.44 2.97 -0.11
N THR A 166 11.11 4.21 0.22
CA THR A 166 9.94 4.96 -0.29
C THR A 166 8.59 4.41 0.18
N SER A 167 8.57 3.70 1.33
CA SER A 167 7.36 3.29 2.06
C SER A 167 6.32 2.57 1.20
N PHE A 168 6.62 1.36 0.74
CA PHE A 168 5.60 0.52 0.09
C PHE A 168 4.52 0.14 1.10
N ALA A 169 4.96 -0.31 2.28
CA ALA A 169 4.12 -0.60 3.45
C ALA A 169 2.88 -1.47 3.13
N ASN A 170 2.95 -2.30 2.06
CA ASN A 170 1.81 -3.05 1.53
C ASN A 170 2.27 -4.28 0.72
N PRO A 171 2.10 -5.50 1.22
CA PRO A 171 2.51 -6.73 0.54
C PRO A 171 1.93 -6.93 -0.86
N ALA A 172 0.68 -6.50 -1.10
CA ALA A 172 0.06 -6.62 -2.43
C ALA A 172 0.64 -5.60 -3.42
N VAL A 173 0.94 -4.39 -2.96
CA VAL A 173 1.61 -3.35 -3.76
C VAL A 173 3.05 -3.76 -4.07
N ALA A 174 3.80 -4.30 -3.10
CA ALA A 174 5.15 -4.79 -3.30
C ALA A 174 5.18 -5.90 -4.37
N LEU A 175 4.26 -6.85 -4.28
CA LEU A 175 4.11 -7.91 -5.28
C LEU A 175 3.78 -7.35 -6.67
N ALA A 176 2.80 -6.47 -6.80
CA ALA A 176 2.35 -5.94 -8.09
C ALA A 176 3.44 -5.11 -8.78
N ARG A 177 4.19 -4.31 -8.03
CA ARG A 177 5.28 -3.47 -8.57
C ARG A 177 6.46 -4.28 -9.11
N THR A 178 6.49 -5.60 -8.90
CA THR A 178 7.42 -6.52 -9.56
C THR A 178 7.18 -6.61 -11.07
N PHE A 179 5.97 -6.31 -11.53
CA PHE A 179 5.52 -6.47 -12.91
C PHE A 179 5.55 -5.17 -13.73
N THR A 180 6.36 -4.21 -13.33
CA THR A 180 6.61 -2.98 -14.10
C THR A 180 8.06 -2.53 -13.97
N ASP A 181 8.80 -2.46 -15.09
CA ASP A 181 10.20 -1.98 -15.10
C ASP A 181 10.27 -0.46 -15.26
N THR A 182 9.69 0.25 -14.31
CA THR A 182 9.56 1.71 -14.31
C THR A 182 10.15 2.32 -13.04
N PHE A 183 10.03 3.65 -12.89
CA PHE A 183 10.47 4.37 -11.69
C PHE A 183 9.98 3.71 -10.38
N THR A 184 8.75 3.21 -10.36
CA THR A 184 8.14 2.62 -9.18
C THR A 184 8.42 1.12 -8.98
N GLY A 185 9.04 0.46 -9.94
CA GLY A 185 9.29 -0.98 -9.92
C GLY A 185 10.20 -1.48 -8.78
N ILE A 186 10.16 -2.77 -8.55
CA ILE A 186 11.04 -3.50 -7.63
C ILE A 186 11.36 -4.88 -8.22
N SER A 187 12.63 -5.27 -8.18
CA SER A 187 13.05 -6.61 -8.61
C SER A 187 12.37 -7.70 -7.77
N TYR A 188 11.94 -8.77 -8.43
CA TYR A 188 11.34 -9.94 -7.79
C TYR A 188 12.25 -10.58 -6.72
N LEU A 189 13.56 -10.40 -6.82
CA LEU A 189 14.54 -10.87 -5.83
C LEU A 189 14.45 -10.10 -4.50
N ASN A 190 14.01 -8.85 -4.54
CA ASN A 190 13.88 -8.00 -3.35
C ASN A 190 12.47 -8.01 -2.75
N THR A 191 11.45 -8.33 -3.55
CA THR A 191 10.04 -8.33 -3.13
C THR A 191 9.76 -9.19 -1.88
N PRO A 192 10.30 -10.42 -1.73
CA PRO A 192 10.08 -11.19 -0.52
C PRO A 192 10.57 -10.50 0.76
N SER A 193 11.72 -9.81 0.68
CA SER A 193 12.28 -9.06 1.83
C SER A 193 11.34 -7.92 2.26
N TYR A 194 10.74 -7.22 1.31
CA TYR A 194 9.73 -6.17 1.59
C TYR A 194 8.52 -6.77 2.28
N ILE A 195 7.91 -7.81 1.72
CA ILE A 195 6.72 -8.47 2.27
C ILE A 195 6.97 -8.95 3.71
N VAL A 196 8.12 -9.56 3.97
CA VAL A 196 8.47 -10.03 5.33
C VAL A 196 8.62 -8.85 6.29
N ALA A 197 9.32 -7.78 5.89
CA ALA A 197 9.49 -6.59 6.71
C ALA A 197 8.14 -5.92 7.06
N GLU A 198 7.25 -5.81 6.08
CA GLU A 198 5.92 -5.24 6.21
C GLU A 198 5.04 -6.06 7.18
N ILE A 199 5.08 -7.39 7.09
CA ILE A 199 4.35 -8.28 8.00
C ILE A 199 4.90 -8.13 9.43
N ILE A 200 6.22 -8.11 9.62
CA ILE A 200 6.84 -7.94 10.93
C ILE A 200 6.48 -6.57 11.51
N GLY A 201 6.57 -5.50 10.72
CA GLY A 201 6.17 -4.15 11.13
C GLY A 201 4.71 -4.09 11.60
N ALA A 202 3.81 -4.72 10.84
CA ALA A 202 2.39 -4.80 11.22
C ALA A 202 2.16 -5.58 12.52
N LEU A 203 2.86 -6.70 12.74
CA LEU A 203 2.76 -7.49 13.97
C LEU A 203 3.33 -6.75 15.19
N LEU A 204 4.42 -6.02 15.02
CA LEU A 204 4.97 -5.17 16.09
C LEU A 204 3.99 -4.05 16.47
N ALA A 205 3.38 -3.39 15.49
CA ALA A 205 2.34 -2.40 15.73
C ALA A 205 1.14 -3.01 16.47
N LEU A 206 0.68 -4.19 16.05
CA LEU A 206 -0.40 -4.92 16.72
C LEU A 206 -0.08 -5.21 18.18
N PHE A 207 1.15 -5.63 18.50
CA PHE A 207 1.59 -5.89 19.87
C PHE A 207 1.49 -4.64 20.72
N ILE A 208 1.98 -3.50 20.25
CA ILE A 208 1.92 -2.22 20.95
C ILE A 208 0.47 -1.74 21.12
N ILE A 209 -0.34 -1.82 20.05
CA ILE A 209 -1.75 -1.42 20.08
C ILE A 209 -2.54 -2.23 21.12
N LYS A 210 -2.33 -3.55 21.19
CA LYS A 210 -2.99 -4.39 22.20
C LYS A 210 -2.60 -3.99 23.61
N LYS A 211 -1.34 -3.65 23.89
CA LYS A 211 -0.91 -3.16 25.19
C LYS A 211 -1.60 -1.84 25.57
N ILE A 212 -1.67 -0.88 24.64
CA ILE A 212 -2.31 0.42 24.89
C ILE A 212 -3.82 0.26 25.13
N ILE A 213 -4.50 -0.65 24.38
CA ILE A 213 -5.94 -0.87 24.51
C ILE A 213 -6.28 -1.66 25.78
N SER A 214 -5.43 -2.63 26.18
CA SER A 214 -5.66 -3.46 27.37
C SER A 214 -5.43 -2.72 28.69
N THR A 215 -4.83 -1.53 28.65
CA THR A 215 -4.57 -0.69 29.82
C THR A 215 -5.70 0.31 30.11
N LYS A 216 -6.80 0.24 29.36
CA LYS A 216 -8.03 1.01 29.56
C LYS A 216 -9.20 0.08 29.89
#